data_396823841c8dac505165d12eb2c2102f
#
_entry.id   396823841c8dac505165d12eb2c2102f
#
_cell.length_a   1.000
_cell.length_b   1.000
_cell.length_c   1.000
_cell.angle_alpha   90.00
_cell.angle_beta   90.00
_cell.angle_gamma   90.00
#
_symmetry.space_group_name_H-M   'P 1'
#
loop_
_entity.id
_entity.type
_entity.pdbx_description
1 polymer ?
#
loop_
_entity_poly.entity_id
_entity_poly.type
_entity_poly.pdbx_seq_one_letter_code
_entity_poly.pdbx_strand_id
1 'polypeptide(L)'
;MLKRNWYGSLLIMGLLTTVVLAGCGTSSSSSAKPESAKQQTIKVAADTTFPPFESEKDGKVQGFDIDMINAIAKQENLKVKLSTMQFTGLIPALQAQSVDVAVAGITIKKSRLNAVNFSYAYYKSGLSVLTKADSPIQSVDDLKTKLVATKKGTSSVDLLKAKGIPDKNIKQYDNINDAYSALASDGADAVVFDNPVNLDYANTNKQVHVVGGLLTGEYYGIAVVKDNPELLKKINDGLKKIKANGEYKKLFEKYFGGDETGAVEEELDPTKVALDDLKK
;
A
#
# COMPACT_ATOMS: atom_id res chain seq x y z
N MET A 1 58.83 39.21 -13.66
CA MET A 1 59.44 39.51 -14.96
C MET A 1 58.35 39.61 -16.02
N LEU A 2 58.21 40.79 -16.47
CA LEU A 2 58.06 41.41 -17.79
C LEU A 2 56.79 40.97 -18.55
N LYS A 3 55.83 41.89 -18.64
CA LYS A 3 55.64 42.97 -19.66
C LYS A 3 55.01 42.40 -20.94
N ARG A 4 54.04 42.96 -21.60
CA ARG A 4 53.37 44.28 -21.69
C ARG A 4 52.71 44.39 -23.07
N ASN A 5 51.46 44.90 -23.14
CA ASN A 5 50.92 45.79 -24.16
C ASN A 5 50.89 45.30 -25.65
N TRP A 6 49.84 45.62 -26.43
CA TRP A 6 49.56 46.96 -27.00
C TRP A 6 48.23 47.03 -27.75
N TYR A 7 47.72 48.18 -27.76
CA TYR A 7 46.60 48.82 -28.41
C TYR A 7 46.39 48.57 -29.92
N GLY A 8 45.13 48.87 -30.36
CA GLY A 8 44.84 49.19 -31.75
C GLY A 8 43.36 49.47 -31.99
N SER A 9 42.94 50.70 -31.72
CA SER A 9 41.69 51.29 -32.19
C SER A 9 41.72 51.49 -33.72
N LEU A 10 40.59 51.29 -34.39
CA LEU A 10 40.23 52.05 -35.57
C LEU A 10 38.72 52.10 -35.77
N LEU A 11 38.19 53.34 -35.65
CA LEU A 11 36.89 53.82 -36.05
C LEU A 11 36.81 53.81 -37.58
N ILE A 12 35.69 53.34 -38.15
CA ILE A 12 35.19 53.85 -39.44
C ILE A 12 33.67 53.97 -39.33
N MET A 13 33.25 55.19 -39.60
CA MET A 13 31.92 55.78 -39.65
C MET A 13 31.40 55.66 -41.09
N GLY A 14 30.15 55.29 -41.31
CA GLY A 14 29.60 55.42 -42.68
C GLY A 14 28.25 54.79 -42.91
N LEU A 15 27.31 55.59 -42.88
CA LEU A 15 26.19 55.87 -43.79
C LEU A 15 24.86 55.10 -43.64
N LEU A 16 23.86 55.87 -43.36
CA LEU A 16 22.41 55.59 -43.41
C LEU A 16 21.97 55.13 -44.82
N THR A 17 21.16 54.11 -44.85
CA THR A 17 20.06 54.01 -45.84
C THR A 17 18.84 53.34 -45.21
N THR A 18 17.81 54.11 -45.05
CA THR A 18 16.45 53.70 -44.69
C THR A 18 15.77 53.06 -45.90
N VAL A 19 15.41 51.77 -45.75
CA VAL A 19 14.42 51.14 -46.63
C VAL A 19 13.24 50.68 -45.81
N VAL A 20 12.12 51.40 -45.96
CA VAL A 20 10.82 51.01 -45.46
C VAL A 20 10.24 49.99 -46.45
N LEU A 21 10.12 48.74 -46.05
CA LEU A 21 9.26 47.76 -46.72
C LEU A 21 8.17 47.32 -45.74
N ALA A 22 6.96 47.73 -46.05
CA ALA A 22 5.74 47.20 -45.46
C ALA A 22 5.60 45.74 -45.88
N GLY A 23 5.85 44.81 -44.95
CA GLY A 23 5.61 43.39 -45.09
C GLY A 23 4.47 42.96 -44.21
N CYS A 24 3.32 42.59 -44.79
CA CYS A 24 2.21 41.92 -44.08
C CYS A 24 2.74 40.66 -43.37
N GLY A 25 2.84 40.76 -42.06
CA GLY A 25 3.15 39.62 -41.20
C GLY A 25 1.93 38.72 -41.04
N THR A 26 1.89 37.63 -41.74
CA THR A 26 1.06 36.48 -41.39
C THR A 26 1.45 36.03 -40.00
N SER A 27 0.56 36.22 -39.06
CA SER A 27 0.66 35.65 -37.72
C SER A 27 0.62 34.13 -37.81
N SER A 28 1.79 33.51 -37.90
CA SER A 28 1.92 32.08 -37.65
C SER A 28 1.64 31.84 -36.18
N SER A 29 0.40 31.55 -35.87
CA SER A 29 0.05 30.91 -34.58
C SER A 29 0.77 29.57 -34.57
N SER A 30 1.96 29.54 -33.96
CA SER A 30 2.58 28.28 -33.56
C SER A 30 1.65 27.67 -32.50
N SER A 31 0.80 26.76 -32.93
CA SER A 31 0.13 25.83 -32.04
C SER A 31 1.23 25.01 -31.35
N ALA A 32 1.66 25.49 -30.19
CA ALA A 32 2.47 24.68 -29.30
C ALA A 32 1.66 23.41 -29.00
N LYS A 33 2.08 22.32 -29.60
CA LYS A 33 1.62 20.98 -29.26
C LYS A 33 1.76 20.87 -27.73
N PRO A 34 0.70 20.52 -26.97
CA PRO A 34 0.85 20.39 -25.53
C PRO A 34 1.99 19.39 -25.27
N GLU A 35 3.06 19.88 -24.66
CA GLU A 35 4.13 19.03 -24.17
C GLU A 35 3.46 18.02 -23.24
N SER A 36 3.48 16.74 -23.63
CA SER A 36 2.85 15.70 -22.82
C SER A 36 3.50 15.75 -21.45
N ALA A 37 2.77 16.19 -20.45
CA ALA A 37 3.26 16.31 -19.08
C ALA A 37 3.94 14.99 -18.71
N LYS A 38 5.25 15.04 -18.44
CA LYS A 38 6.06 13.87 -18.14
C LYS A 38 5.41 13.12 -16.98
N GLN A 39 5.01 11.89 -17.22
CA GLN A 39 4.33 11.04 -16.22
C GLN A 39 5.18 10.93 -14.94
N GLN A 40 4.62 11.34 -13.81
CA GLN A 40 5.30 11.27 -12.51
C GLN A 40 5.46 9.81 -12.11
N THR A 41 6.69 9.39 -11.78
CA THR A 41 6.93 8.06 -11.21
C THR A 41 6.83 8.10 -9.71
N ILE A 42 6.05 7.18 -9.12
CA ILE A 42 5.94 6.95 -7.69
C ILE A 42 6.60 5.61 -7.31
N LYS A 43 7.35 5.60 -6.22
CA LYS A 43 7.95 4.38 -5.65
C LYS A 43 6.95 3.74 -4.71
N VAL A 44 6.52 2.53 -5.04
CA VAL A 44 5.54 1.77 -4.27
C VAL A 44 6.23 0.57 -3.64
N ALA A 45 6.03 0.37 -2.34
CA ALA A 45 6.46 -0.84 -1.64
C ALA A 45 5.27 -1.75 -1.33
N ALA A 46 5.48 -3.07 -1.41
CA ALA A 46 4.53 -4.09 -1.02
C ALA A 46 5.24 -5.23 -0.27
N ASP A 47 4.49 -5.93 0.57
CA ASP A 47 4.88 -7.26 1.07
C ASP A 47 4.34 -8.31 0.08
N THR A 48 4.99 -9.46 -0.06
CA THR A 48 4.59 -10.49 -1.03
C THR A 48 4.05 -11.76 -0.39
N THR A 49 3.65 -11.68 0.87
CA THR A 49 3.20 -12.83 1.66
C THR A 49 1.83 -12.59 2.30
N PHE A 50 0.88 -12.07 1.52
CA PHE A 50 -0.46 -11.68 2.00
C PHE A 50 -1.54 -11.95 0.94
N PRO A 51 -1.66 -13.20 0.41
CA PRO A 51 -2.70 -13.52 -0.55
C PRO A 51 -4.11 -13.37 0.07
N PRO A 52 -5.13 -12.95 -0.72
CA PRO A 52 -5.10 -12.62 -2.13
C PRO A 52 -4.70 -11.16 -2.45
N PHE A 53 -4.25 -10.36 -1.46
CA PHE A 53 -3.91 -8.95 -1.64
C PHE A 53 -2.58 -8.76 -2.38
N GLU A 54 -1.52 -9.44 -1.95
CA GLU A 54 -0.25 -9.50 -2.66
C GLU A 54 0.47 -10.82 -2.43
N SER A 55 1.02 -11.34 -3.51
CA SER A 55 1.85 -12.55 -3.52
C SER A 55 2.87 -12.47 -4.66
N GLU A 56 3.94 -13.25 -4.53
CA GLU A 56 4.87 -13.46 -5.63
C GLU A 56 4.65 -14.84 -6.23
N LYS A 57 4.44 -14.89 -7.56
CA LYS A 57 4.33 -16.11 -8.33
C LYS A 57 5.15 -15.99 -9.61
N ASP A 58 6.01 -16.94 -9.85
CA ASP A 58 6.89 -17.00 -11.05
C ASP A 58 7.71 -15.70 -11.23
N GLY A 59 8.22 -15.13 -10.13
CA GLY A 59 8.99 -13.90 -10.10
C GLY A 59 8.15 -12.62 -10.38
N LYS A 60 6.82 -12.72 -10.37
CA LYS A 60 5.91 -11.58 -10.56
C LYS A 60 5.11 -11.34 -9.30
N VAL A 61 5.10 -10.09 -8.87
CA VAL A 61 4.25 -9.63 -7.77
C VAL A 61 2.86 -9.35 -8.33
N GLN A 62 1.84 -9.94 -7.71
CA GLN A 62 0.44 -9.87 -8.13
C GLN A 62 -0.49 -9.88 -6.92
N GLY A 63 -1.74 -9.49 -7.11
CA GLY A 63 -2.77 -9.48 -6.08
C GLY A 63 -3.67 -8.27 -6.17
N PHE A 64 -4.68 -8.24 -5.30
CA PHE A 64 -5.68 -7.17 -5.28
C PHE A 64 -5.02 -5.79 -5.07
N ASP A 65 -4.13 -5.65 -4.09
CA ASP A 65 -3.46 -4.39 -3.78
C ASP A 65 -2.57 -3.92 -4.94
N ILE A 66 -1.90 -4.86 -5.62
CA ILE A 66 -1.04 -4.56 -6.75
C ILE A 66 -1.84 -4.07 -7.96
N ASP A 67 -2.94 -4.74 -8.28
CA ASP A 67 -3.79 -4.32 -9.39
C ASP A 67 -4.52 -3.01 -9.06
N MET A 68 -4.95 -2.83 -7.81
CA MET A 68 -5.61 -1.62 -7.34
C MET A 68 -4.70 -0.39 -7.43
N ILE A 69 -3.46 -0.47 -6.93
CA ILE A 69 -2.54 0.68 -7.00
C ILE A 69 -2.16 1.02 -8.44
N ASN A 70 -2.06 0.02 -9.33
CA ASN A 70 -1.84 0.26 -10.76
C ASN A 70 -3.06 0.93 -11.42
N ALA A 71 -4.27 0.51 -11.08
CA ALA A 71 -5.51 1.13 -11.55
C ALA A 71 -5.60 2.59 -11.09
N ILE A 72 -5.34 2.87 -9.82
CA ILE A 72 -5.26 4.23 -9.25
C ILE A 72 -4.23 5.08 -9.99
N ALA A 73 -3.02 4.56 -10.15
CA ALA A 73 -1.94 5.26 -10.83
C ALA A 73 -2.28 5.62 -12.28
N LYS A 74 -2.96 4.71 -12.99
CA LYS A 74 -3.46 4.94 -14.36
C LYS A 74 -4.46 6.10 -14.41
N GLN A 75 -5.39 6.19 -13.46
CA GLN A 75 -6.39 7.27 -13.39
C GLN A 75 -5.76 8.63 -13.12
N GLU A 76 -4.59 8.65 -12.45
CA GLU A 76 -3.89 9.87 -12.02
C GLU A 76 -2.64 10.19 -12.88
N ASN A 77 -2.46 9.52 -14.03
CA ASN A 77 -1.29 9.65 -14.90
C ASN A 77 0.03 9.49 -14.12
N LEU A 78 0.07 8.52 -13.20
CA LEU A 78 1.25 8.14 -12.44
C LEU A 78 1.86 6.85 -13.01
N LYS A 79 3.18 6.68 -12.84
CA LYS A 79 3.89 5.45 -13.16
C LYS A 79 4.33 4.77 -11.85
N VAL A 80 3.93 3.53 -11.65
CA VAL A 80 4.34 2.73 -10.50
C VAL A 80 5.74 2.14 -10.73
N LYS A 81 6.65 2.36 -9.77
CA LYS A 81 7.88 1.61 -9.62
C LYS A 81 7.76 0.77 -8.35
N LEU A 82 7.37 -0.49 -8.54
CA LEU A 82 7.16 -1.44 -7.43
C LEU A 82 8.49 -1.97 -6.90
N SER A 83 8.57 -2.10 -5.58
CA SER A 83 9.62 -2.83 -4.84
C SER A 83 8.98 -3.66 -3.74
N THR A 84 9.61 -4.76 -3.36
CA THR A 84 9.12 -5.66 -2.33
C THR A 84 9.99 -5.59 -1.09
N MET A 85 9.37 -5.71 0.07
CA MET A 85 10.07 -5.77 1.35
C MET A 85 9.18 -6.42 2.41
N GLN A 86 9.76 -6.79 3.53
CA GLN A 86 9.00 -7.33 4.66
C GLN A 86 8.06 -6.27 5.23
N PHE A 87 6.89 -6.69 5.72
CA PHE A 87 5.84 -5.83 6.26
C PHE A 87 6.38 -4.82 7.30
N THR A 88 7.25 -5.28 8.20
CA THR A 88 7.87 -4.43 9.25
C THR A 88 8.75 -3.30 8.69
N GLY A 89 9.19 -3.41 7.43
CA GLY A 89 9.99 -2.41 6.75
C GLY A 89 9.17 -1.29 6.07
N LEU A 90 7.86 -1.49 5.82
CA LEU A 90 7.05 -0.58 5.03
C LEU A 90 6.93 0.82 5.64
N ILE A 91 6.52 0.92 6.92
CA ILE A 91 6.38 2.21 7.60
C ILE A 91 7.74 2.92 7.77
N PRO A 92 8.82 2.25 8.23
CA PRO A 92 10.17 2.84 8.23
C PRO A 92 10.63 3.34 6.86
N ALA A 93 10.34 2.61 5.77
CA ALA A 93 10.71 3.03 4.41
C ALA A 93 9.99 4.31 3.96
N LEU A 94 8.71 4.46 4.32
CA LEU A 94 7.94 5.70 4.11
C LEU A 94 8.51 6.86 4.94
N GLN A 95 8.82 6.64 6.22
CA GLN A 95 9.41 7.66 7.09
C GLN A 95 10.80 8.12 6.59
N ALA A 96 11.59 7.20 6.06
CA ALA A 96 12.88 7.50 5.45
C ALA A 96 12.75 8.06 4.00
N GLN A 97 11.53 8.22 3.48
CA GLN A 97 11.23 8.68 2.12
C GLN A 97 11.95 7.86 1.02
N SER A 98 12.33 6.62 1.34
CA SER A 98 12.90 5.70 0.35
C SER A 98 11.85 5.18 -0.62
N VAL A 99 10.58 5.14 -0.20
CA VAL A 99 9.38 4.90 -1.01
C VAL A 99 8.34 5.98 -0.74
N ASP A 100 7.43 6.18 -1.68
CA ASP A 100 6.39 7.21 -1.62
C ASP A 100 5.07 6.65 -1.11
N VAL A 101 4.79 5.39 -1.41
CA VAL A 101 3.53 4.68 -1.12
C VAL A 101 3.84 3.27 -0.65
N ALA A 102 3.01 2.71 0.23
CA ALA A 102 3.02 1.30 0.58
C ALA A 102 1.60 0.71 0.52
N VAL A 103 1.49 -0.49 -0.08
CA VAL A 103 0.27 -1.31 -0.15
C VAL A 103 0.60 -2.71 0.35
N ALA A 104 -0.13 -3.21 1.33
CA ALA A 104 0.08 -4.53 1.94
C ALA A 104 -1.03 -4.87 2.96
N GLY A 105 -2.30 -4.65 2.63
CA GLY A 105 -3.39 -4.80 3.59
C GLY A 105 -3.12 -4.05 4.89
N ILE A 106 -2.60 -2.82 4.82
CA ILE A 106 -2.10 -2.11 5.99
C ILE A 106 -3.29 -1.59 6.81
N THR A 107 -3.54 -2.20 7.96
CA THR A 107 -4.55 -1.72 8.92
C THR A 107 -4.31 -0.26 9.29
N ILE A 108 -5.31 0.56 9.13
CA ILE A 108 -5.32 1.95 9.60
C ILE A 108 -5.37 1.93 11.14
N LYS A 109 -4.26 2.31 11.79
CA LYS A 109 -4.11 2.37 13.25
C LYS A 109 -3.71 3.77 13.68
N LYS A 110 -4.16 4.19 14.87
CA LYS A 110 -3.79 5.51 15.43
C LYS A 110 -2.27 5.69 15.53
N SER A 111 -1.55 4.68 15.98
CA SER A 111 -0.07 4.73 16.04
C SER A 111 0.57 4.92 14.66
N ARG A 112 0.04 4.28 13.62
CA ARG A 112 0.55 4.43 12.25
C ARG A 112 0.23 5.79 11.64
N LEU A 113 -0.93 6.39 11.97
CA LEU A 113 -1.30 7.73 11.54
C LEU A 113 -0.33 8.82 12.01
N ASN A 114 0.39 8.59 13.11
CA ASN A 114 1.44 9.51 13.56
C ASN A 114 2.67 9.51 12.63
N ALA A 115 2.95 8.37 12.00
CA ALA A 115 4.15 8.13 11.17
C ALA A 115 3.94 8.41 9.69
N VAL A 116 2.76 8.11 9.16
CA VAL A 116 2.41 8.20 7.74
C VAL A 116 0.99 8.75 7.55
N ASN A 117 0.66 9.14 6.33
CA ASN A 117 -0.73 9.39 5.93
C ASN A 117 -1.36 8.10 5.39
N PHE A 118 -2.68 8.00 5.46
CA PHE A 118 -3.45 6.94 4.83
C PHE A 118 -4.45 7.50 3.84
N SER A 119 -4.69 6.77 2.77
CA SER A 119 -5.84 7.01 1.89
C SER A 119 -7.16 6.80 2.63
N TYR A 120 -8.28 7.11 2.00
CA TYR A 120 -9.56 6.52 2.38
C TYR A 120 -9.43 5.00 2.47
N ALA A 121 -10.22 4.39 3.37
CA ALA A 121 -10.24 2.94 3.49
C ALA A 121 -10.68 2.29 2.16
N TYR A 122 -10.01 1.19 1.82
CA TYR A 122 -10.34 0.45 0.61
C TYR A 122 -10.81 -0.99 0.86
N TYR A 123 -10.62 -1.51 2.07
CA TYR A 123 -11.05 -2.85 2.45
C TYR A 123 -11.44 -2.88 3.93
N LYS A 124 -12.56 -3.56 4.24
CA LYS A 124 -13.00 -3.83 5.61
C LYS A 124 -12.56 -5.24 6.01
N SER A 125 -11.77 -5.34 7.04
CA SER A 125 -11.18 -6.58 7.53
C SER A 125 -11.46 -6.80 9.02
N GLY A 126 -10.80 -7.77 9.57
CA GLY A 126 -10.74 -8.10 10.99
C GLY A 126 -9.81 -9.28 11.18
N LEU A 127 -9.52 -9.61 12.42
CA LEU A 127 -8.68 -10.76 12.77
C LEU A 127 -9.56 -11.97 13.06
N SER A 128 -9.02 -13.17 12.82
CA SER A 128 -9.68 -14.45 13.15
C SER A 128 -8.68 -15.47 13.67
N VAL A 129 -9.20 -16.52 14.29
CA VAL A 129 -8.42 -17.69 14.73
C VAL A 129 -8.51 -18.76 13.66
N LEU A 130 -7.38 -19.23 13.16
CA LEU A 130 -7.27 -20.40 12.33
C LEU A 130 -6.65 -21.55 13.14
N THR A 131 -7.21 -22.73 13.08
CA THR A 131 -6.74 -23.91 13.81
C THR A 131 -6.86 -25.18 12.97
N LYS A 132 -6.27 -26.30 13.41
CA LYS A 132 -6.46 -27.61 12.77
C LYS A 132 -7.92 -28.05 12.90
N ALA A 133 -8.38 -28.83 11.91
CA ALA A 133 -9.77 -29.28 11.83
C ALA A 133 -10.20 -30.16 13.02
N ASP A 134 -9.24 -30.86 13.65
CA ASP A 134 -9.45 -31.71 14.83
C ASP A 134 -9.12 -31.03 16.16
N SER A 135 -8.78 -29.74 16.14
CA SER A 135 -8.41 -28.98 17.33
C SER A 135 -9.63 -28.70 18.22
N PRO A 136 -9.48 -28.78 19.56
CA PRO A 136 -10.54 -28.39 20.50
C PRO A 136 -10.71 -26.87 20.64
N ILE A 137 -9.85 -26.06 20.02
CA ILE A 137 -9.91 -24.59 20.06
C ILE A 137 -11.13 -24.12 19.28
N GLN A 138 -11.99 -23.33 19.94
CA GLN A 138 -13.21 -22.77 19.36
C GLN A 138 -13.23 -21.24 19.34
N SER A 139 -12.36 -20.59 20.11
CA SER A 139 -12.33 -19.14 20.27
C SER A 139 -10.96 -18.60 20.66
N VAL A 140 -10.81 -17.28 20.67
CA VAL A 140 -9.59 -16.61 21.15
C VAL A 140 -9.34 -16.83 22.65
N ASP A 141 -10.39 -17.09 23.43
CA ASP A 141 -10.27 -17.30 24.88
C ASP A 141 -9.58 -18.63 25.23
N ASP A 142 -9.64 -19.62 24.32
CA ASP A 142 -8.96 -20.90 24.46
C ASP A 142 -7.43 -20.80 24.25
N LEU A 143 -6.96 -19.65 23.77
CA LEU A 143 -5.55 -19.46 23.39
C LEU A 143 -4.60 -19.11 24.55
N LYS A 144 -5.10 -18.86 25.75
CA LYS A 144 -4.31 -18.34 26.89
C LYS A 144 -3.10 -19.23 27.25
N THR A 145 -3.21 -20.52 27.07
CA THR A 145 -2.16 -21.51 27.37
C THR A 145 -1.54 -22.15 26.13
N LYS A 146 -1.94 -21.68 24.96
CA LYS A 146 -1.59 -22.26 23.66
C LYS A 146 -0.43 -21.51 23.01
N LEU A 147 0.30 -22.17 22.13
CA LEU A 147 1.28 -21.54 21.25
C LEU A 147 0.54 -20.95 20.04
N VAL A 148 0.58 -19.64 19.90
CA VAL A 148 -0.11 -18.92 18.83
C VAL A 148 0.89 -18.32 17.87
N ALA A 149 0.80 -18.71 16.60
CA ALA A 149 1.62 -18.14 15.54
C ALA A 149 0.91 -16.93 14.91
N THR A 150 1.69 -15.95 14.48
CA THR A 150 1.20 -14.76 13.79
C THR A 150 2.32 -14.08 13.01
N LYS A 151 1.98 -13.07 12.19
CA LYS A 151 2.94 -12.25 11.45
C LYS A 151 3.38 -11.07 12.29
N LYS A 152 4.69 -10.84 12.32
CA LYS A 152 5.34 -9.77 13.09
C LYS A 152 4.93 -8.39 12.61
N GLY A 153 4.71 -7.47 13.57
CA GLY A 153 4.39 -6.06 13.31
C GLY A 153 2.94 -5.78 12.87
N THR A 154 2.07 -6.80 12.89
CA THR A 154 0.65 -6.68 12.52
C THR A 154 -0.24 -6.37 13.74
N SER A 155 -1.50 -6.04 13.50
CA SER A 155 -2.51 -5.80 14.54
C SER A 155 -2.80 -7.05 15.38
N SER A 156 -2.58 -8.25 14.82
CA SER A 156 -2.78 -9.51 15.54
C SER A 156 -1.81 -9.68 16.72
N VAL A 157 -0.58 -9.18 16.63
CA VAL A 157 0.36 -9.18 17.77
C VAL A 157 -0.19 -8.34 18.92
N ASP A 158 -0.73 -7.15 18.61
CA ASP A 158 -1.29 -6.24 19.62
C ASP A 158 -2.53 -6.86 20.26
N LEU A 159 -3.42 -7.47 19.46
CA LEU A 159 -4.60 -8.16 19.95
C LEU A 159 -4.24 -9.29 20.91
N LEU A 160 -3.30 -10.17 20.52
CA LEU A 160 -2.88 -11.30 21.35
C LEU A 160 -2.36 -10.83 22.71
N LYS A 161 -1.54 -9.77 22.73
CA LYS A 161 -1.04 -9.15 23.96
C LYS A 161 -2.17 -8.56 24.80
N ALA A 162 -3.11 -7.84 24.17
CA ALA A 162 -4.26 -7.24 24.85
C ALA A 162 -5.22 -8.32 25.42
N LYS A 163 -5.29 -9.50 24.79
CA LYS A 163 -6.04 -10.66 25.29
C LYS A 163 -5.29 -11.41 26.41
N GLY A 164 -4.11 -10.97 26.80
CA GLY A 164 -3.31 -11.55 27.88
C GLY A 164 -2.60 -12.84 27.50
N ILE A 165 -2.40 -13.11 26.20
CA ILE A 165 -1.56 -14.22 25.76
C ILE A 165 -0.11 -13.90 26.14
N PRO A 166 0.60 -14.77 26.91
CA PRO A 166 1.98 -14.51 27.31
C PRO A 166 2.90 -14.35 26.10
N ASP A 167 3.84 -13.40 26.13
CA ASP A 167 4.78 -13.14 25.01
C ASP A 167 5.53 -14.40 24.57
N LYS A 168 5.90 -15.29 25.51
CA LYS A 168 6.56 -16.57 25.22
C LYS A 168 5.70 -17.53 24.40
N ASN A 169 4.39 -17.35 24.42
CA ASN A 169 3.42 -18.16 23.67
C ASN A 169 3.07 -17.55 22.32
N ILE A 170 3.49 -16.30 22.02
CA ILE A 170 3.25 -15.64 20.75
C ILE A 170 4.46 -15.84 19.84
N LYS A 171 4.34 -16.73 18.88
CA LYS A 171 5.37 -16.99 17.87
C LYS A 171 5.18 -16.06 16.69
N GLN A 172 6.09 -15.10 16.52
CA GLN A 172 6.02 -14.09 15.47
C GLN A 172 6.96 -14.46 14.32
N TYR A 173 6.40 -14.53 13.10
CA TYR A 173 7.11 -14.83 11.87
C TYR A 173 7.14 -13.61 10.96
N ASP A 174 8.19 -13.46 10.17
CA ASP A 174 8.28 -12.40 9.17
C ASP A 174 7.37 -12.67 7.97
N ASN A 175 7.11 -13.97 7.68
CA ASN A 175 6.23 -14.44 6.61
C ASN A 175 5.06 -15.20 7.21
N ILE A 176 3.82 -14.91 6.77
CA ILE A 176 2.64 -15.61 7.29
C ILE A 176 2.63 -17.10 6.92
N ASN A 177 3.24 -17.48 5.78
CA ASN A 177 3.31 -18.88 5.38
C ASN A 177 4.13 -19.72 6.38
N ASP A 178 5.11 -19.12 7.07
CA ASP A 178 5.86 -19.80 8.13
C ASP A 178 4.99 -20.01 9.37
N ALA A 179 4.07 -19.10 9.69
CA ALA A 179 3.09 -19.28 10.74
C ALA A 179 2.11 -20.43 10.42
N TYR A 180 1.64 -20.51 9.16
CA TYR A 180 0.81 -21.63 8.70
C TYR A 180 1.59 -22.96 8.71
N SER A 181 2.85 -22.94 8.32
CA SER A 181 3.72 -24.12 8.38
C SER A 181 3.94 -24.59 9.83
N ALA A 182 4.07 -23.64 10.77
CA ALA A 182 4.16 -23.97 12.20
C ALA A 182 2.87 -24.62 12.72
N LEU A 183 1.69 -24.15 12.29
CA LEU A 183 0.40 -24.78 12.63
C LEU A 183 0.32 -26.19 12.04
N ALA A 184 0.72 -26.39 10.79
CA ALA A 184 0.67 -27.68 10.12
C ALA A 184 1.60 -28.72 10.77
N SER A 185 2.76 -28.29 11.29
CA SER A 185 3.81 -29.15 11.88
C SER A 185 3.76 -29.24 13.42
N ASP A 186 2.67 -28.90 14.06
CA ASP A 186 2.51 -28.86 15.52
C ASP A 186 3.48 -27.91 16.24
N GLY A 187 4.08 -26.98 15.52
CA GLY A 187 4.89 -25.90 16.07
C GLY A 187 4.09 -24.77 16.69
N ALA A 188 2.79 -24.70 16.38
CA ALA A 188 1.79 -23.80 16.98
C ALA A 188 0.44 -24.52 17.05
N ASP A 189 -0.40 -24.13 18.01
CA ASP A 189 -1.76 -24.67 18.20
C ASP A 189 -2.80 -23.91 17.35
N ALA A 190 -2.53 -22.63 17.06
CA ALA A 190 -3.38 -21.76 16.26
C ALA A 190 -2.59 -20.67 15.55
N VAL A 191 -3.18 -20.08 14.51
CA VAL A 191 -2.74 -18.84 13.89
C VAL A 191 -3.81 -17.77 14.14
N VAL A 192 -3.40 -16.60 14.64
CA VAL A 192 -4.29 -15.43 14.71
C VAL A 192 -3.77 -14.42 13.68
N PHE A 193 -4.59 -14.15 12.68
CA PHE A 193 -4.20 -13.27 11.60
C PHE A 193 -5.44 -12.69 10.89
N ASP A 194 -5.21 -11.88 9.87
CA ASP A 194 -6.24 -11.24 9.06
C ASP A 194 -7.20 -12.28 8.48
N ASN A 195 -8.49 -12.07 8.70
CA ASN A 195 -9.52 -13.03 8.34
C ASN A 195 -9.56 -13.39 6.84
N PRO A 196 -9.46 -12.43 5.91
CA PRO A 196 -9.49 -12.77 4.49
C PRO A 196 -8.31 -13.67 4.07
N VAL A 197 -7.15 -13.53 4.72
CA VAL A 197 -5.96 -14.35 4.44
C VAL A 197 -6.09 -15.73 5.08
N ASN A 198 -6.62 -15.82 6.31
CA ASN A 198 -6.93 -17.09 6.95
C ASN A 198 -7.99 -17.89 6.16
N LEU A 199 -9.01 -17.22 5.62
CA LEU A 199 -10.03 -17.86 4.78
C LEU A 199 -9.44 -18.34 3.45
N ASP A 200 -8.60 -17.54 2.78
CA ASP A 200 -7.93 -17.93 1.54
C ASP A 200 -7.08 -19.20 1.76
N TYR A 201 -6.31 -19.23 2.86
CA TYR A 201 -5.52 -20.41 3.22
C TYR A 201 -6.40 -21.64 3.52
N ALA A 202 -7.49 -21.46 4.29
CA ALA A 202 -8.41 -22.56 4.64
C ALA A 202 -9.19 -23.08 3.41
N ASN A 203 -9.47 -22.24 2.42
CA ASN A 203 -10.14 -22.66 1.19
C ASN A 203 -9.30 -23.66 0.40
N THR A 204 -7.99 -23.51 0.43
CA THR A 204 -7.04 -24.39 -0.27
C THR A 204 -6.51 -25.53 0.60
N ASN A 205 -6.65 -25.45 1.94
CA ASN A 205 -6.17 -26.45 2.89
C ASN A 205 -7.30 -26.94 3.82
N LYS A 206 -7.83 -28.12 3.54
CA LYS A 206 -8.96 -28.71 4.29
C LYS A 206 -8.61 -29.27 5.68
N GLN A 207 -7.32 -29.25 6.05
CA GLN A 207 -6.86 -29.68 7.38
C GLN A 207 -6.99 -28.58 8.46
N VAL A 208 -7.39 -27.37 8.05
CA VAL A 208 -7.56 -26.22 8.93
C VAL A 208 -8.91 -25.56 8.70
N HIS A 209 -9.40 -24.81 9.68
CA HIS A 209 -10.60 -24.00 9.57
C HIS A 209 -10.51 -22.76 10.49
N VAL A 210 -11.26 -21.74 10.13
CA VAL A 210 -11.44 -20.55 10.96
C VAL A 210 -12.49 -20.84 12.02
N VAL A 211 -12.21 -20.48 13.27
CA VAL A 211 -13.12 -20.68 14.41
C VAL A 211 -13.48 -19.35 15.08
N GLY A 212 -14.58 -19.36 15.79
CA GLY A 212 -15.12 -18.19 16.48
C GLY A 212 -15.70 -17.17 15.49
N GLY A 213 -15.69 -15.96 15.69
CA GLY A 213 -16.06 -14.88 14.79
C GLY A 213 -14.87 -13.95 14.53
N LEU A 214 -15.15 -12.83 13.90
CA LEU A 214 -14.16 -11.75 13.80
C LEU A 214 -13.82 -11.21 15.18
N LEU A 215 -12.53 -11.10 15.46
CA LEU A 215 -12.01 -10.63 16.76
C LEU A 215 -11.92 -9.10 16.81
N THR A 216 -11.82 -8.46 15.66
CA THR A 216 -11.71 -7.01 15.48
C THR A 216 -12.50 -6.57 14.25
N GLY A 217 -12.84 -5.28 14.19
CA GLY A 217 -13.22 -4.61 12.95
C GLY A 217 -12.08 -3.70 12.53
N GLU A 218 -11.49 -3.95 11.37
CA GLU A 218 -10.33 -3.23 10.86
C GLU A 218 -10.59 -2.72 9.46
N TYR A 219 -9.88 -1.66 9.09
CA TYR A 219 -9.89 -1.14 7.72
C TYR A 219 -8.48 -1.03 7.19
N TYR A 220 -8.29 -1.40 5.92
CA TYR A 220 -7.03 -1.20 5.23
C TYR A 220 -7.03 0.12 4.47
N GLY A 221 -5.88 0.78 4.47
CA GLY A 221 -5.61 1.99 3.70
C GLY A 221 -4.27 1.91 3.00
N ILE A 222 -4.14 2.65 1.92
CA ILE A 222 -2.88 2.85 1.23
C ILE A 222 -2.06 3.84 2.06
N ALA A 223 -0.88 3.41 2.53
CA ALA A 223 0.00 4.27 3.29
C ALA A 223 0.82 5.16 2.35
N VAL A 224 0.89 6.46 2.66
CA VAL A 224 1.57 7.48 1.86
C VAL A 224 2.53 8.24 2.77
N VAL A 225 3.70 8.60 2.24
CA VAL A 225 4.68 9.43 2.96
C VAL A 225 4.04 10.68 3.57
N LYS A 226 4.47 11.02 4.81
CA LYS A 226 3.77 12.05 5.62
C LYS A 226 3.74 13.43 4.96
N ASP A 227 4.84 13.83 4.35
CA ASP A 227 5.06 15.20 3.88
C ASP A 227 4.66 15.41 2.40
N ASN A 228 3.76 14.57 1.86
CA ASN A 228 3.27 14.70 0.49
C ASN A 228 1.74 14.66 0.38
N PRO A 229 1.05 15.73 0.79
CA PRO A 229 -0.41 15.81 0.73
C PRO A 229 -0.96 15.79 -0.70
N GLU A 230 -0.19 16.26 -1.69
CA GLU A 230 -0.60 16.21 -3.10
C GLU A 230 -0.65 14.77 -3.63
N LEU A 231 0.32 13.94 -3.26
CA LEU A 231 0.29 12.53 -3.61
C LEU A 231 -0.87 11.81 -2.93
N LEU A 232 -1.11 12.09 -1.64
CA LEU A 232 -2.27 11.55 -0.93
C LEU A 232 -3.58 11.91 -1.63
N LYS A 233 -3.71 13.17 -2.05
CA LYS A 233 -4.89 13.62 -2.81
C LYS A 233 -5.04 12.84 -4.11
N LYS A 234 -3.98 12.66 -4.90
CA LYS A 234 -4.01 11.87 -6.14
C LYS A 234 -4.42 10.41 -5.86
N ILE A 235 -3.86 9.79 -4.82
CA ILE A 235 -4.23 8.41 -4.44
C ILE A 235 -5.72 8.33 -4.10
N ASN A 236 -6.24 9.27 -3.33
CA ASN A 236 -7.66 9.33 -2.98
C ASN A 236 -8.56 9.61 -4.20
N ASP A 237 -8.18 10.54 -5.06
CA ASP A 237 -8.94 10.85 -6.27
C ASP A 237 -8.96 9.65 -7.23
N GLY A 238 -7.83 8.96 -7.38
CA GLY A 238 -7.73 7.73 -8.17
C GLY A 238 -8.58 6.59 -7.59
N LEU A 239 -8.57 6.41 -6.26
CA LEU A 239 -9.42 5.43 -5.58
C LEU A 239 -10.91 5.71 -5.82
N LYS A 240 -11.34 6.97 -5.73
CA LYS A 240 -12.71 7.39 -6.08
C LYS A 240 -13.06 7.07 -7.53
N LYS A 241 -12.15 7.38 -8.45
CA LYS A 241 -12.37 7.13 -9.89
C LYS A 241 -12.55 5.66 -10.21
N ILE A 242 -11.70 4.77 -9.62
CA ILE A 242 -11.84 3.32 -9.87
C ILE A 242 -13.10 2.73 -9.22
N LYS A 243 -13.58 3.30 -8.10
CA LYS A 243 -14.88 2.94 -7.51
C LYS A 243 -16.01 3.40 -8.43
N ALA A 244 -16.02 4.66 -8.85
CA ALA A 244 -17.06 5.24 -9.67
C ALA A 244 -17.21 4.60 -11.06
N ASN A 245 -16.11 4.16 -11.68
CA ASN A 245 -16.12 3.54 -13.02
C ASN A 245 -16.27 2.01 -12.97
N GLY A 246 -16.44 1.41 -11.78
CA GLY A 246 -16.65 -0.02 -11.58
C GLY A 246 -15.38 -0.88 -11.69
N GLU A 247 -14.18 -0.28 -11.83
CA GLU A 247 -12.92 -1.02 -11.90
C GLU A 247 -12.60 -1.68 -10.54
N TYR A 248 -12.84 -0.96 -9.42
CA TYR A 248 -12.71 -1.52 -8.07
C TYR A 248 -13.59 -2.77 -7.88
N LYS A 249 -14.86 -2.73 -8.29
CA LYS A 249 -15.76 -3.88 -8.19
C LYS A 249 -15.27 -5.08 -9.00
N LYS A 250 -14.74 -4.85 -10.21
CA LYS A 250 -14.14 -5.92 -11.04
C LYS A 250 -12.92 -6.54 -10.39
N LEU A 251 -12.05 -5.72 -9.77
CA LEU A 251 -10.90 -6.23 -9.01
C LEU A 251 -11.37 -7.03 -7.80
N PHE A 252 -12.39 -6.54 -7.11
CA PHE A 252 -12.96 -7.21 -5.94
C PHE A 252 -13.54 -8.58 -6.32
N GLU A 253 -14.32 -8.65 -7.38
CA GLU A 253 -14.85 -9.92 -7.92
C GLU A 253 -13.74 -10.89 -8.33
N LYS A 254 -12.69 -10.38 -8.99
CA LYS A 254 -11.54 -11.19 -9.43
C LYS A 254 -10.82 -11.88 -8.27
N TYR A 255 -10.64 -11.20 -7.15
CA TYR A 255 -9.81 -11.69 -6.04
C TYR A 255 -10.59 -12.31 -4.89
N PHE A 256 -11.87 -11.94 -4.72
CA PHE A 256 -12.72 -12.40 -3.61
C PHE A 256 -13.96 -13.15 -4.07
N GLY A 257 -14.12 -13.40 -5.39
CA GLY A 257 -15.14 -14.32 -5.95
C GLY A 257 -16.57 -13.92 -5.65
N GLY A 258 -16.85 -12.60 -5.54
CA GLY A 258 -18.19 -12.08 -5.25
C GLY A 258 -18.53 -11.96 -3.76
N ASP A 259 -17.64 -12.32 -2.85
CA ASP A 259 -17.76 -11.97 -1.44
C ASP A 259 -17.45 -10.47 -1.23
N GLU A 260 -18.51 -9.67 -1.18
CA GLU A 260 -18.41 -8.21 -1.02
C GLU A 260 -18.34 -7.76 0.47
N THR A 261 -18.23 -8.68 1.43
CA THR A 261 -18.23 -8.33 2.87
C THR A 261 -17.07 -7.43 3.28
N GLY A 262 -15.96 -7.50 2.57
CA GLY A 262 -14.79 -6.62 2.71
C GLY A 262 -14.83 -5.37 1.86
N ALA A 263 -15.80 -5.20 0.94
CA ALA A 263 -15.86 -4.05 0.06
C ALA A 263 -16.17 -2.75 0.83
N VAL A 264 -15.52 -1.67 0.44
CA VAL A 264 -15.74 -0.32 1.00
C VAL A 264 -16.03 0.62 -0.16
N GLU A 265 -17.30 0.95 -0.34
CA GLU A 265 -17.74 1.87 -1.40
C GLU A 265 -17.65 3.33 -0.97
N GLU A 266 -17.86 3.63 0.32
CA GLU A 266 -17.82 4.97 0.83
C GLU A 266 -16.39 5.51 0.98
N GLU A 267 -16.28 6.84 1.08
CA GLU A 267 -15.04 7.54 1.38
C GLU A 267 -14.82 7.60 2.90
N LEU A 268 -14.40 6.48 3.48
CA LEU A 268 -14.15 6.41 4.91
C LEU A 268 -12.81 7.08 5.27
N ASP A 269 -12.90 8.18 6.00
CA ASP A 269 -11.76 8.94 6.49
C ASP A 269 -10.90 8.09 7.43
N PRO A 270 -9.59 7.94 7.18
CA PRO A 270 -8.71 7.11 7.99
C PRO A 270 -8.70 7.50 9.48
N THR A 271 -8.89 8.77 9.81
CA THR A 271 -8.90 9.22 11.22
C THR A 271 -10.13 8.77 11.98
N LYS A 272 -11.24 8.49 11.28
CA LYS A 272 -12.51 8.05 11.86
C LYS A 272 -12.61 6.53 12.02
N VAL A 273 -11.87 5.80 11.19
CA VAL A 273 -11.90 4.34 11.16
C VAL A 273 -10.63 3.69 11.70
N ALA A 274 -9.68 4.50 12.17
CA ALA A 274 -8.44 4.01 12.73
C ALA A 274 -8.69 3.14 13.96
N LEU A 275 -8.15 1.93 13.94
CA LEU A 275 -8.12 1.04 15.10
C LEU A 275 -7.36 1.71 16.23
N ASP A 276 -7.94 1.69 17.43
CA ASP A 276 -7.25 2.11 18.64
C ASP A 276 -6.04 1.22 18.90
N ASP A 277 -4.98 1.82 19.44
CA ASP A 277 -3.87 1.03 19.93
C ASP A 277 -4.37 0.24 21.14
N LEU A 278 -4.45 -1.07 20.98
CA LEU A 278 -4.89 -1.97 22.05
C LEU A 278 -3.88 -1.84 23.21
N LYS A 279 -4.31 -1.25 24.31
CA LYS A 279 -3.49 -1.12 25.51
C LYS A 279 -3.26 -2.50 26.11
N LYS A 280 -2.03 -2.73 26.58
CA LYS A 280 -1.68 -3.90 27.40
C LYS A 280 -2.47 -3.95 28.70
#